data_ef69834d88b4e316b8dac063ccc747a8
#
_entry.id   ef69834d88b4e316b8dac063ccc747a8
#
_cell.length_a   1.000
_cell.length_b   1.000
_cell.length_c   1.000
_cell.angle_alpha   90.00
_cell.angle_beta   90.00
_cell.angle_gamma   90.00
#
_symmetry.space_group_name_H-M   'P 1'
#
loop_
_entity.id
_entity.type
_entity.pdbx_description
1 polymer ?
#
loop_
_entity_poly.entity_id
_entity_poly.type
_entity_poly.pdbx_seq_one_letter_code
_entity_poly.pdbx_strand_id
1 'polypeptide(L)'
;MNGMALHGGVIPYGGTFMCFTDYARPAMRLAALMKIPSVFVMTHDSIGLGEDGPTHQPVEHLAISRATPNTYVFRPADTVETAEAWELALTFQQSPSVLSLTRQNLPTLRTEHKTKNLTAQGAYVLADASAGKRQVILIATGSEVEIAMQARAALEADGIGTRVVSMPCMELFAEQDEAYR
;
A
#
# COMPACT_ATOMS: atom_id res chain seq x y z
N MET A 1 -15.56 -5.61 -14.30
CA MET A 1 -15.61 -4.59 -13.23
C MET A 1 -16.01 -3.21 -13.75
N ASN A 2 -15.32 -2.62 -14.73
CA ASN A 2 -15.62 -1.25 -15.19
C ASN A 2 -17.10 -1.06 -15.63
N GLY A 3 -17.66 -2.02 -16.39
CA GLY A 3 -19.08 -1.98 -16.76
C GLY A 3 -20.04 -2.04 -15.58
N MET A 4 -19.69 -2.79 -14.52
CA MET A 4 -20.49 -2.84 -13.28
C MET A 4 -20.45 -1.51 -12.54
N ALA A 5 -19.26 -0.89 -12.45
CA ALA A 5 -19.12 0.43 -11.83
C ALA A 5 -19.89 1.52 -12.58
N LEU A 6 -19.84 1.48 -13.92
CA LEU A 6 -20.59 2.42 -14.78
C LEU A 6 -22.10 2.22 -14.71
N HIS A 7 -22.56 0.99 -14.52
CA HIS A 7 -23.99 0.71 -14.33
C HIS A 7 -24.53 1.36 -13.05
N GLY A 8 -23.70 1.51 -12.03
CA GLY A 8 -24.11 1.99 -10.71
C GLY A 8 -24.80 0.91 -9.86
N GLY A 9 -25.04 1.22 -8.61
CA GLY A 9 -25.69 0.31 -7.66
C GLY A 9 -24.76 -0.70 -6.98
N VAL A 10 -23.52 -0.87 -7.46
CA VAL A 10 -22.50 -1.72 -6.83
C VAL A 10 -21.11 -1.06 -6.96
N ILE A 11 -20.26 -1.29 -5.98
CA ILE A 11 -18.82 -1.00 -6.06
C ILE A 11 -18.11 -2.32 -6.37
N PRO A 12 -17.60 -2.51 -7.59
CA PRO A 12 -16.98 -3.76 -7.96
C PRO A 12 -15.56 -3.87 -7.45
N TYR A 13 -15.21 -5.01 -6.92
CA TYR A 13 -13.82 -5.39 -6.68
C TYR A 13 -13.52 -6.73 -7.32
N GLY A 14 -12.26 -6.96 -7.66
CA GLY A 14 -11.79 -8.23 -8.22
C GLY A 14 -10.34 -8.44 -7.93
N GLY A 15 -9.96 -9.70 -7.70
CA GLY A 15 -8.62 -10.07 -7.28
C GLY A 15 -7.96 -11.08 -8.18
N THR A 16 -6.63 -10.93 -8.29
CA THR A 16 -5.72 -11.87 -8.94
C THR A 16 -4.30 -11.61 -8.43
N PHE A 17 -3.32 -12.38 -8.90
CA PHE A 17 -1.90 -12.12 -8.60
C PHE A 17 -1.44 -10.82 -9.27
N MET A 18 -0.52 -10.12 -8.62
CA MET A 18 -0.01 -8.82 -9.09
C MET A 18 0.59 -8.88 -10.49
N CYS A 19 1.26 -9.98 -10.86
CA CYS A 19 1.81 -10.17 -12.20
C CYS A 19 0.74 -10.11 -13.31
N PHE A 20 -0.51 -10.44 -13.00
CA PHE A 20 -1.61 -10.39 -13.97
C PHE A 20 -2.17 -8.98 -14.20
N THR A 21 -1.58 -7.96 -13.60
CA THR A 21 -1.81 -6.59 -14.05
C THR A 21 -1.41 -6.40 -15.52
N ASP A 22 -0.52 -7.23 -16.06
CA ASP A 22 -0.18 -7.25 -17.49
C ASP A 22 -1.41 -7.44 -18.38
N TYR A 23 -2.37 -8.26 -17.94
CA TYR A 23 -3.64 -8.48 -18.64
C TYR A 23 -4.72 -7.45 -18.26
N ALA A 24 -4.72 -7.00 -17.00
CA ALA A 24 -5.73 -6.08 -16.48
C ALA A 24 -5.41 -4.60 -16.78
N ARG A 25 -4.17 -4.26 -17.14
CA ARG A 25 -3.69 -2.88 -17.26
C ARG A 25 -4.52 -1.98 -18.16
N PRO A 26 -4.96 -2.41 -19.36
CA PRO A 26 -5.83 -1.57 -20.19
C PRO A 26 -7.14 -1.21 -19.48
N ALA A 27 -7.75 -2.18 -18.76
CA ALA A 27 -8.96 -1.95 -18.00
C ALA A 27 -8.74 -1.04 -16.79
N MET A 28 -7.60 -1.18 -16.09
CA MET A 28 -7.20 -0.30 -14.98
C MET A 28 -7.01 1.14 -15.48
N ARG A 29 -6.29 1.31 -16.59
CA ARG A 29 -6.10 2.62 -17.21
C ARG A 29 -7.42 3.26 -17.64
N LEU A 30 -8.34 2.49 -18.20
CA LEU A 30 -9.66 2.97 -18.58
C LEU A 30 -10.49 3.35 -17.35
N ALA A 31 -10.42 2.59 -16.25
CA ALA A 31 -11.06 2.97 -15.00
C ALA A 31 -10.58 4.35 -14.50
N ALA A 32 -9.25 4.57 -14.54
CA ALA A 32 -8.66 5.85 -14.16
C ALA A 32 -9.09 7.01 -15.07
N LEU A 33 -9.09 6.79 -16.40
CA LEU A 33 -9.52 7.80 -17.39
C LEU A 33 -11.00 8.15 -17.25
N MET A 34 -11.85 7.16 -17.01
CA MET A 34 -13.28 7.33 -16.85
C MET A 34 -13.67 7.78 -15.43
N LYS A 35 -12.72 7.88 -14.51
CA LYS A 35 -12.92 8.28 -13.11
C LYS A 35 -13.97 7.40 -12.41
N ILE A 36 -13.80 6.09 -12.49
CA ILE A 36 -14.72 5.12 -11.89
C ILE A 36 -14.10 4.34 -10.74
N PRO A 37 -14.85 4.07 -9.66
CA PRO A 37 -14.36 3.48 -8.42
C PRO A 37 -14.26 1.95 -8.50
N SER A 38 -13.38 1.42 -9.36
CA SER A 38 -13.10 -0.01 -9.40
C SER A 38 -11.96 -0.36 -8.46
N VAL A 39 -12.09 -1.40 -7.64
CA VAL A 39 -11.06 -1.85 -6.69
C VAL A 39 -10.36 -3.09 -7.24
N PHE A 40 -9.07 -2.99 -7.50
CA PHE A 40 -8.20 -4.05 -8.00
C PHE A 40 -7.38 -4.64 -6.85
N VAL A 41 -7.70 -5.85 -6.43
CA VAL A 41 -6.99 -6.56 -5.33
C VAL A 41 -5.91 -7.42 -5.95
N MET A 42 -4.66 -6.95 -5.90
CA MET A 42 -3.51 -7.58 -6.52
C MET A 42 -2.64 -8.24 -5.45
N THR A 43 -2.78 -9.56 -5.33
CA THR A 43 -2.05 -10.35 -4.33
C THR A 43 -0.69 -10.84 -4.85
N HIS A 44 0.13 -11.44 -3.99
CA HIS A 44 1.44 -11.99 -4.37
C HIS A 44 2.36 -10.93 -4.98
N ASP A 45 2.51 -9.80 -4.27
CA ASP A 45 3.06 -8.53 -4.78
C ASP A 45 4.58 -8.43 -4.79
N SER A 46 5.30 -9.45 -4.33
CA SER A 46 6.76 -9.38 -4.13
C SER A 46 7.47 -10.71 -4.36
N ILE A 47 8.78 -10.72 -4.11
CA ILE A 47 9.58 -11.96 -4.15
C ILE A 47 9.12 -13.01 -3.13
N GLY A 48 8.35 -12.61 -2.13
CA GLY A 48 7.68 -13.51 -1.18
C GLY A 48 6.50 -14.29 -1.76
N LEU A 49 6.31 -14.26 -3.08
CA LEU A 49 5.33 -15.03 -3.84
C LEU A 49 5.38 -16.52 -3.53
N GLY A 50 6.58 -17.11 -3.36
CA GLY A 50 6.77 -18.55 -3.14
C GLY A 50 7.17 -19.30 -4.39
N GLU A 51 6.63 -20.51 -4.56
CA GLU A 51 7.09 -21.51 -5.54
C GLU A 51 6.43 -21.43 -6.93
N ASP A 52 5.58 -20.44 -7.20
CA ASP A 52 4.90 -20.31 -8.50
C ASP A 52 5.86 -19.95 -9.66
N GLY A 53 7.09 -19.57 -9.35
CA GLY A 53 8.17 -19.37 -10.31
C GLY A 53 8.17 -18.03 -11.04
N PRO A 54 9.08 -17.83 -12.00
CA PRO A 54 9.37 -16.53 -12.61
C PRO A 54 8.21 -15.96 -13.44
N THR A 55 7.32 -16.81 -13.94
CA THR A 55 6.15 -16.36 -14.72
C THR A 55 5.10 -15.64 -13.86
N HIS A 56 5.18 -15.75 -12.54
CA HIS A 56 4.26 -15.13 -11.59
C HIS A 56 4.93 -14.07 -10.71
N GLN A 57 6.25 -13.86 -10.86
CA GLN A 57 7.02 -12.87 -10.11
C GLN A 57 6.68 -11.43 -10.58
N PRO A 58 6.11 -10.60 -9.72
CA PRO A 58 5.92 -9.18 -10.04
C PRO A 58 7.22 -8.42 -9.83
N VAL A 59 7.76 -7.83 -10.89
CA VAL A 59 9.00 -7.02 -10.83
C VAL A 59 8.67 -5.55 -11.01
N GLU A 60 8.12 -5.17 -12.17
CA GLU A 60 7.79 -3.79 -12.52
C GLU A 60 6.33 -3.40 -12.20
N HIS A 61 5.49 -4.36 -11.86
CA HIS A 61 4.03 -4.19 -11.80
C HIS A 61 3.57 -3.13 -10.79
N LEU A 62 4.25 -3.03 -9.64
CA LEU A 62 3.97 -2.00 -8.64
C LEU A 62 4.33 -0.60 -9.18
N ALA A 63 5.49 -0.47 -9.83
CA ALA A 63 5.92 0.79 -10.43
C ALA A 63 4.98 1.24 -11.54
N ILE A 64 4.55 0.31 -12.40
CA ILE A 64 3.58 0.56 -13.47
C ILE A 64 2.22 1.01 -12.90
N SER A 65 1.76 0.37 -11.84
CA SER A 65 0.50 0.75 -11.17
C SER A 65 0.59 2.18 -10.64
N ARG A 66 1.68 2.55 -9.96
CA ARG A 66 1.95 3.90 -9.45
C ARG A 66 2.13 4.93 -10.57
N ALA A 67 2.68 4.53 -11.72
CA ALA A 67 2.83 5.42 -12.87
C ALA A 67 1.51 5.68 -13.63
N THR A 68 0.41 5.02 -13.26
CA THR A 68 -0.90 5.22 -13.88
C THR A 68 -1.60 6.41 -13.23
N PRO A 69 -1.81 7.54 -13.96
CA PRO A 69 -2.46 8.72 -13.38
C PRO A 69 -3.86 8.42 -12.84
N ASN A 70 -4.27 9.16 -11.81
CA ASN A 70 -5.59 9.01 -11.17
C ASN A 70 -5.84 7.58 -10.64
N THR A 71 -4.81 6.95 -10.08
CA THR A 71 -4.91 5.61 -9.47
C THR A 71 -4.25 5.66 -8.10
N TYR A 72 -4.95 5.23 -7.06
CA TYR A 72 -4.37 5.09 -5.73
C TYR A 72 -3.85 3.67 -5.54
N VAL A 73 -2.58 3.54 -5.19
CA VAL A 73 -1.91 2.25 -5.00
C VAL A 73 -1.59 2.05 -3.52
N PHE A 74 -2.37 1.22 -2.87
CA PHE A 74 -2.17 0.86 -1.47
C PHE A 74 -1.32 -0.39 -1.36
N ARG A 75 -0.26 -0.32 -0.56
CA ARG A 75 0.59 -1.46 -0.21
C ARG A 75 0.71 -1.56 1.31
N PRO A 76 -0.32 -2.12 1.96
CA PRO A 76 -0.42 -2.14 3.42
C PRO A 76 0.58 -3.09 4.07
N ALA A 77 1.07 -2.71 5.25
CA ALA A 77 2.05 -3.46 6.01
C ALA A 77 1.44 -4.58 6.88
N ASP A 78 0.18 -4.43 7.25
CA ASP A 78 -0.49 -5.35 8.17
C ASP A 78 -2.02 -5.35 7.97
N THR A 79 -2.73 -6.09 8.83
CA THR A 79 -4.19 -6.19 8.79
C THR A 79 -4.87 -4.84 9.03
N VAL A 80 -4.30 -3.99 9.90
CA VAL A 80 -4.90 -2.68 10.23
C VAL A 80 -4.79 -1.75 9.04
N GLU A 81 -3.61 -1.62 8.44
CA GLU A 81 -3.46 -0.83 7.20
C GLU A 81 -4.30 -1.38 6.05
N THR A 82 -4.46 -2.71 5.98
CA THR A 82 -5.33 -3.33 4.96
C THR A 82 -6.78 -2.91 5.15
N ALA A 83 -7.29 -2.92 6.37
CA ALA A 83 -8.65 -2.47 6.66
C ALA A 83 -8.84 -0.98 6.34
N GLU A 84 -7.86 -0.14 6.72
CA GLU A 84 -7.85 1.29 6.41
C GLU A 84 -7.78 1.57 4.89
N ALA A 85 -6.99 0.79 4.15
CA ALA A 85 -6.92 0.89 2.69
C ALA A 85 -8.24 0.51 2.02
N TRP A 86 -8.93 -0.52 2.53
CA TRP A 86 -10.26 -0.89 2.06
C TRP A 86 -11.30 0.21 2.32
N GLU A 87 -11.29 0.81 3.51
CA GLU A 87 -12.17 1.95 3.83
C GLU A 87 -11.99 3.07 2.78
N LEU A 88 -10.74 3.45 2.50
CA LEU A 88 -10.44 4.50 1.52
C LEU A 88 -10.88 4.09 0.10
N ALA A 89 -10.52 2.88 -0.33
CA ALA A 89 -10.85 2.38 -1.66
C ALA A 89 -12.37 2.33 -1.92
N LEU A 90 -13.17 2.06 -0.90
CA LEU A 90 -14.63 2.05 -0.99
C LEU A 90 -15.26 3.46 -0.96
N THR A 91 -14.53 4.45 -0.41
CA THR A 91 -15.02 5.84 -0.34
C THR A 91 -14.65 6.68 -1.56
N PHE A 92 -13.62 6.31 -2.31
CA PHE A 92 -13.21 7.02 -3.51
C PHE A 92 -14.24 6.84 -4.64
N GLN A 93 -14.76 7.95 -5.16
CA GLN A 93 -15.80 7.95 -6.19
C GLN A 93 -15.30 8.27 -7.59
N GLN A 94 -14.08 8.82 -7.71
CA GLN A 94 -13.55 9.38 -8.96
C GLN A 94 -12.21 8.74 -9.37
N SER A 95 -11.83 7.64 -8.72
CA SER A 95 -10.54 7.00 -8.94
C SER A 95 -10.63 5.51 -8.65
N PRO A 96 -9.98 4.65 -9.44
CA PRO A 96 -9.77 3.27 -9.07
C PRO A 96 -8.71 3.17 -7.98
N SER A 97 -8.76 2.07 -7.24
CA SER A 97 -7.77 1.71 -6.23
C SER A 97 -7.14 0.36 -6.55
N VAL A 98 -5.83 0.26 -6.32
CA VAL A 98 -5.07 -0.99 -6.38
C VAL A 98 -4.63 -1.33 -4.96
N LEU A 99 -5.04 -2.48 -4.44
CA LEU A 99 -4.56 -3.04 -3.20
C LEU A 99 -3.48 -4.08 -3.53
N SER A 100 -2.23 -3.72 -3.33
CA SER A 100 -1.07 -4.58 -3.56
C SER A 100 -0.76 -5.33 -2.27
N LEU A 101 -1.10 -6.63 -2.24
CA LEU A 101 -1.07 -7.44 -1.03
C LEU A 101 -0.03 -8.57 -1.13
N THR A 102 0.68 -8.81 -0.05
CA THR A 102 1.63 -9.92 0.00
C THR A 102 0.93 -11.28 0.16
N ARG A 103 1.60 -12.36 -0.26
CA ARG A 103 1.24 -13.74 0.08
C ARG A 103 1.65 -14.10 1.51
N GLN A 104 2.66 -13.43 2.05
CA GLN A 104 3.27 -13.75 3.33
C GLN A 104 2.31 -13.46 4.50
N ASN A 105 2.43 -14.24 5.56
CA ASN A 105 1.83 -13.91 6.84
C ASN A 105 2.66 -12.80 7.50
N LEU A 106 2.03 -11.68 7.79
CA LEU A 106 2.67 -10.54 8.42
C LEU A 106 2.13 -10.33 9.84
N PRO A 107 2.98 -9.90 10.78
CA PRO A 107 2.54 -9.53 12.11
C PRO A 107 1.72 -8.22 12.07
N THR A 108 0.81 -8.05 13.00
CA THR A 108 0.16 -6.76 13.22
C THR A 108 1.16 -5.84 13.93
N LEU A 109 1.55 -4.78 13.26
CA LEU A 109 2.55 -3.82 13.76
C LEU A 109 1.92 -2.73 14.63
N ARG A 110 0.69 -2.31 14.31
CA ARG A 110 -0.09 -1.37 15.11
C ARG A 110 -1.05 -2.12 16.02
N THR A 111 -0.69 -2.24 17.28
CA THR A 111 -1.52 -2.92 18.30
C THR A 111 -2.38 -1.94 19.12
N GLU A 112 -2.10 -0.65 19.05
CA GLU A 112 -2.89 0.38 19.72
C GLU A 112 -4.05 0.84 18.82
N HIS A 113 -5.24 0.92 19.44
CA HIS A 113 -6.41 1.46 18.74
C HIS A 113 -6.21 2.95 18.41
N LYS A 114 -6.44 3.32 17.16
CA LYS A 114 -6.53 4.70 16.68
C LYS A 114 -7.87 4.89 15.99
N THR A 115 -8.56 5.96 16.32
CA THR A 115 -9.83 6.33 15.66
C THR A 115 -9.62 6.94 14.28
N LYS A 116 -8.42 7.48 14.03
CA LYS A 116 -8.05 8.10 12.74
C LYS A 116 -7.47 7.04 11.82
N ASN A 117 -7.96 6.99 10.58
CA ASN A 117 -7.34 6.23 9.50
C ASN A 117 -5.98 6.85 9.15
N LEU A 118 -4.88 6.19 9.55
CA LEU A 118 -3.53 6.70 9.30
C LEU A 118 -3.08 6.47 7.85
N THR A 119 -3.60 5.44 7.21
CA THR A 119 -3.34 5.18 5.77
C THR A 119 -3.84 6.32 4.88
N ALA A 120 -4.85 7.08 5.32
CA ALA A 120 -5.34 8.27 4.62
C ALA A 120 -4.29 9.39 4.49
N GLN A 121 -3.24 9.37 5.31
CA GLN A 121 -2.13 10.31 5.19
C GLN A 121 -1.09 9.88 4.15
N GLY A 122 -1.21 8.66 3.62
CA GLY A 122 -0.30 8.09 2.63
C GLY A 122 1.03 7.60 3.19
N ALA A 123 1.57 8.30 4.18
CA ALA A 123 2.71 7.90 4.99
C ALA A 123 2.55 8.43 6.42
N TYR A 124 3.05 7.72 7.41
CA TYR A 124 3.00 8.16 8.81
C TYR A 124 4.15 7.55 9.62
N VAL A 125 4.49 8.19 10.72
CA VAL A 125 5.50 7.67 11.67
C VAL A 125 4.89 6.48 12.41
N LEU A 126 5.40 5.28 12.12
CA LEU A 126 4.99 4.04 12.80
C LEU A 126 5.70 3.91 14.15
N ALA A 127 7.00 4.20 14.20
CA ALA A 127 7.79 4.18 15.42
C ALA A 127 8.86 5.27 15.38
N ASP A 128 9.01 6.02 16.47
CA ASP A 128 10.07 7.03 16.58
C ASP A 128 11.30 6.48 17.31
N ALA A 129 12.40 7.25 17.30
CA ALA A 129 13.58 6.94 18.08
C ALA A 129 13.21 6.80 19.58
N SER A 130 13.65 5.73 20.21
CA SER A 130 13.30 5.41 21.61
C SER A 130 14.13 6.17 22.62
N ALA A 131 15.35 6.57 22.27
CA ALA A 131 16.26 7.34 23.10
C ALA A 131 17.07 8.34 22.27
N GLY A 132 17.19 9.57 22.77
CA GLY A 132 18.06 10.58 22.20
C GLY A 132 17.58 11.18 20.88
N LYS A 133 18.55 11.67 20.11
CA LYS A 133 18.28 12.35 18.83
C LYS A 133 18.13 11.32 17.71
N ARG A 134 17.09 11.49 16.88
CA ARG A 134 16.91 10.72 15.66
C ARG A 134 18.11 10.94 14.72
N GLN A 135 18.73 9.85 14.29
CA GLN A 135 19.90 9.81 13.40
C GLN A 135 19.55 9.17 12.05
N VAL A 136 18.60 8.20 12.07
CA VAL A 136 18.20 7.45 10.88
C VAL A 136 16.67 7.49 10.72
N ILE A 137 16.20 7.53 9.48
CA ILE A 137 14.81 7.31 9.10
C ILE A 137 14.78 6.15 8.11
N LEU A 138 14.03 5.10 8.44
CA LEU A 138 13.72 3.99 7.55
C LEU A 138 12.30 4.20 7.01
N ILE A 139 12.17 4.29 5.70
CA ILE A 139 10.87 4.40 5.02
C ILE A 139 10.60 3.08 4.32
N ALA A 140 9.48 2.44 4.63
CA ALA A 140 9.13 1.15 4.05
C ALA A 140 7.63 1.08 3.72
N THR A 141 7.26 0.11 2.90
CA THR A 141 5.88 -0.12 2.46
C THR A 141 5.60 -1.63 2.40
N GLY A 142 4.37 -2.03 2.66
CA GLY A 142 3.96 -3.44 2.57
C GLY A 142 4.75 -4.36 3.49
N SER A 143 5.09 -5.54 3.00
CA SER A 143 5.81 -6.56 3.76
C SER A 143 7.18 -6.12 4.28
N GLU A 144 7.80 -5.11 3.67
CA GLU A 144 9.12 -4.63 4.09
C GLU A 144 9.08 -3.74 5.34
N VAL A 145 7.89 -3.29 5.79
CA VAL A 145 7.76 -2.52 7.04
C VAL A 145 8.16 -3.37 8.25
N GLU A 146 7.82 -4.66 8.26
CA GLU A 146 8.29 -5.58 9.30
C GLU A 146 9.83 -5.64 9.35
N ILE A 147 10.48 -5.74 8.19
CA ILE A 147 11.94 -5.76 8.08
C ILE A 147 12.53 -4.44 8.61
N ALA A 148 11.91 -3.30 8.28
CA ALA A 148 12.33 -1.99 8.79
C ALA A 148 12.19 -1.89 10.32
N MET A 149 11.15 -2.50 10.91
CA MET A 149 10.97 -2.56 12.36
C MET A 149 12.04 -3.44 13.03
N GLN A 150 12.40 -4.55 12.42
CA GLN A 150 13.49 -5.42 12.89
C GLN A 150 14.86 -4.68 12.81
N ALA A 151 15.11 -4.01 11.68
CA ALA A 151 16.32 -3.20 11.51
C ALA A 151 16.37 -2.04 12.52
N ARG A 152 15.24 -1.38 12.80
CA ARG A 152 15.17 -0.37 13.86
C ARG A 152 15.56 -0.94 15.21
N ALA A 153 15.06 -2.13 15.57
CA ALA A 153 15.41 -2.74 16.86
C ALA A 153 16.92 -2.99 17.01
N ALA A 154 17.58 -3.44 15.93
CA ALA A 154 19.03 -3.64 15.93
C ALA A 154 19.80 -2.31 16.04
N LEU A 155 19.43 -1.29 15.27
CA LEU A 155 20.04 0.03 15.30
C LEU A 155 19.89 0.72 16.67
N GLU A 156 18.70 0.65 17.27
CA GLU A 156 18.44 1.20 18.60
C GLU A 156 19.29 0.48 19.70
N ALA A 157 19.50 -0.84 19.55
CA ALA A 157 20.38 -1.59 20.46
C ALA A 157 21.85 -1.13 20.38
N ASP A 158 22.27 -0.66 19.20
CA ASP A 158 23.60 -0.05 18.98
C ASP A 158 23.64 1.45 19.34
N GLY A 159 22.57 2.00 19.93
CA GLY A 159 22.47 3.40 20.34
C GLY A 159 22.19 4.38 19.18
N ILE A 160 21.76 3.88 18.04
CA ILE A 160 21.43 4.69 16.85
C ILE A 160 19.93 4.99 16.84
N GLY A 161 19.54 6.19 17.25
CA GLY A 161 18.14 6.62 17.30
C GLY A 161 17.47 6.54 15.91
N THR A 162 16.50 5.64 15.75
CA THR A 162 15.94 5.28 14.45
C THR A 162 14.42 5.44 14.42
N ARG A 163 13.93 6.18 13.42
CA ARG A 163 12.49 6.31 13.09
C ARG A 163 12.13 5.34 11.97
N VAL A 164 10.96 4.71 12.08
CA VAL A 164 10.34 3.98 10.98
C VAL A 164 9.09 4.72 10.52
N VAL A 165 9.00 4.92 9.21
CA VAL A 165 7.82 5.48 8.52
C VAL A 165 7.20 4.36 7.69
N SER A 166 5.93 4.07 7.92
CA SER A 166 5.13 3.26 7.00
C SER A 166 4.56 4.17 5.91
N MET A 167 4.70 3.76 4.65
CA MET A 167 4.21 4.48 3.48
C MET A 167 3.25 3.59 2.67
N PRO A 168 2.02 3.39 3.16
CA PRO A 168 1.05 2.53 2.48
C PRO A 168 0.55 3.08 1.14
N CYS A 169 0.57 4.41 0.90
CA CYS A 169 0.09 4.99 -0.36
C CYS A 169 0.86 6.28 -0.70
N MET A 170 1.71 6.20 -1.72
CA MET A 170 2.55 7.35 -2.13
C MET A 170 1.72 8.49 -2.71
N GLU A 171 0.63 8.19 -3.41
CA GLU A 171 -0.26 9.16 -4.03
C GLU A 171 -0.93 10.04 -2.96
N LEU A 172 -1.48 9.44 -1.92
CA LEU A 172 -2.09 10.17 -0.79
C LEU A 172 -1.04 11.00 -0.02
N PHE A 173 0.19 10.50 0.11
CA PHE A 173 1.26 11.28 0.73
C PHE A 173 1.62 12.51 -0.10
N ALA A 174 1.66 12.38 -1.42
CA ALA A 174 1.94 13.49 -2.32
C ALA A 174 0.84 14.59 -2.28
N GLU A 175 -0.38 14.22 -1.92
CA GLU A 175 -1.52 15.14 -1.76
C GLU A 175 -1.53 15.87 -0.41
N GLN A 176 -0.69 15.46 0.56
CA GLN A 176 -0.59 16.17 1.84
C GLN A 176 0.02 17.55 1.65
N ASP A 177 -0.28 18.44 2.60
CA ASP A 177 0.31 19.78 2.60
C ASP A 177 1.84 19.72 2.82
N GLU A 178 2.52 20.82 2.49
CA GLU A 178 3.98 20.89 2.59
C GLU A 178 4.48 20.74 4.03
N ALA A 179 3.69 21.18 5.01
CA ALA A 179 4.07 21.08 6.41
C ALA A 179 4.04 19.63 6.93
N TYR A 180 3.19 18.80 6.33
CA TYR A 180 3.12 17.36 6.67
C TYR A 180 4.24 16.57 5.98
N ARG A 181 4.54 16.87 4.72
CA ARG A 181 5.56 16.19 3.91
C ARG A 181 6.98 16.55 4.31
#